data_080b6b9dc80cf7535c529aaf0d6f6aa1
#
_entry.id   080b6b9dc80cf7535c529aaf0d6f6aa1
#
_cell.length_a   1.000
_cell.length_b   1.000
_cell.length_c   1.000
_cell.angle_alpha   90.00
_cell.angle_beta   90.00
_cell.angle_gamma   90.00
#
_symmetry.space_group_name_H-M   'P 1'
#
loop_
_entity.id
_entity.type
_entity.pdbx_description
1 polymer ?
#
loop_
_entity_poly.entity_id
_entity_poly.type
_entity_poly.pdbx_seq_one_letter_code
_entity_poly.pdbx_strand_id
1 'polypeptide(L)'
;MTVLLFTLIVLVGAFLAGLLGSLTGLGGGVIIIPLLNLGLGVDIHYAIGASIISVIATSSGSAAAYVKEGITNVRIGMFLEIATTASAIVGVIIATYIKADYIVVIFGLILLFSAVMMLRKKVDHSNNEQTSVLANYFKLNGSYPTEDGVKQYAVHRVLGGFAMMFVAGTLSGLLGIGSGALKVIGMDNIMRIPFKVSTTTSNFMIGVTAAASALVYLHKGQIDPMIAMPVTIGVITGATLGAKILIKTKTDKLKVVFAIVVTFLALQMIYNGLSGKA
;
A
#
# COMPACT_ATOMS: atom_id res chain seq x y z
N MET A 1 14.04 27.05 5.33
CA MET A 1 13.37 26.75 4.04
C MET A 1 12.12 27.61 3.94
N THR A 2 11.82 28.23 2.78
CA THR A 2 10.58 29.00 2.60
C THR A 2 9.38 28.04 2.52
N VAL A 3 8.21 28.49 3.00
CA VAL A 3 6.96 27.68 2.95
C VAL A 3 6.64 27.22 1.52
N LEU A 4 6.88 28.11 0.53
CA LEU A 4 6.65 27.79 -0.88
C LEU A 4 7.56 26.66 -1.38
N LEU A 5 8.85 26.69 -1.03
CA LEU A 5 9.80 25.65 -1.42
C LEU A 5 9.45 24.30 -0.77
N PHE A 6 9.05 24.30 0.51
CA PHE A 6 8.56 23.13 1.21
C PHE A 6 7.36 22.51 0.47
N THR A 7 6.35 23.34 0.20
CA THR A 7 5.12 22.89 -0.47
C THR A 7 5.40 22.31 -1.86
N LEU A 8 6.31 22.92 -2.64
CA LEU A 8 6.69 22.43 -3.97
C LEU A 8 7.40 21.08 -3.89
N ILE A 9 8.36 20.92 -2.98
CA ILE A 9 9.08 19.64 -2.79
C ILE A 9 8.10 18.55 -2.38
N VAL A 10 7.22 18.85 -1.42
CA VAL A 10 6.19 17.89 -0.97
C VAL A 10 5.25 17.52 -2.11
N LEU A 11 4.78 18.48 -2.90
CA LEU A 11 3.86 18.23 -4.02
C LEU A 11 4.51 17.37 -5.11
N VAL A 12 5.73 17.67 -5.53
CA VAL A 12 6.46 16.89 -6.53
C VAL A 12 6.79 15.49 -6.02
N GLY A 13 7.28 15.39 -4.79
CA GLY A 13 7.54 14.08 -4.15
C GLY A 13 6.27 13.25 -3.99
N ALA A 14 5.17 13.88 -3.61
CA ALA A 14 3.86 13.25 -3.50
C ALA A 14 3.31 12.78 -4.86
N PHE A 15 3.52 13.55 -5.92
CA PHE A 15 3.17 13.14 -7.29
C PHE A 15 3.91 11.85 -7.69
N LEU A 16 5.23 11.81 -7.48
CA LEU A 16 6.03 10.61 -7.74
C LEU A 16 5.61 9.42 -6.86
N ALA A 17 5.34 9.69 -5.59
CA ALA A 17 4.85 8.68 -4.65
C ALA A 17 3.49 8.09 -5.08
N GLY A 18 2.56 8.92 -5.51
CA GLY A 18 1.26 8.49 -6.03
C GLY A 18 1.37 7.68 -7.32
N LEU A 19 2.20 8.13 -8.26
CA LEU A 19 2.46 7.45 -9.52
C LEU A 19 3.04 6.05 -9.28
N LEU A 20 4.11 5.96 -8.50
CA LEU A 20 4.78 4.70 -8.19
C LEU A 20 3.92 3.80 -7.29
N GLY A 21 3.23 4.38 -6.31
CA GLY A 21 2.33 3.66 -5.39
C GLY A 21 1.18 2.97 -6.11
N SER A 22 0.55 3.64 -7.07
CA SER A 22 -0.54 3.05 -7.87
C SER A 22 -0.05 1.94 -8.80
N LEU A 23 1.15 2.09 -9.40
CA LEU A 23 1.76 1.07 -10.28
C LEU A 23 2.14 -0.21 -9.53
N THR A 24 2.49 -0.11 -8.26
CA THR A 24 3.01 -1.22 -7.46
C THR A 24 1.98 -1.85 -6.54
N GLY A 25 0.88 -1.15 -6.27
CA GLY A 25 -0.13 -1.57 -5.31
C GLY A 25 0.27 -1.38 -3.84
N LEU A 26 1.36 -0.65 -3.60
CA LEU A 26 1.90 -0.41 -2.26
C LEU A 26 1.27 0.80 -1.55
N GLY A 27 0.64 1.69 -2.33
CA GLY A 27 0.19 3.00 -1.86
C GLY A 27 1.32 4.04 -1.86
N GLY A 28 0.95 5.32 -1.91
CA GLY A 28 1.92 6.43 -1.91
C GLY A 28 2.71 6.58 -0.60
N GLY A 29 2.18 6.06 0.50
CA GLY A 29 2.73 6.21 1.85
C GLY A 29 4.15 5.70 2.03
N VAL A 30 4.53 4.65 1.29
CA VAL A 30 5.87 4.06 1.30
C VAL A 30 6.98 5.08 0.97
N ILE A 31 6.69 6.05 0.12
CA ILE A 31 7.63 7.11 -0.26
C ILE A 31 7.41 8.38 0.58
N ILE A 32 6.16 8.70 0.91
CA ILE A 32 5.82 9.94 1.63
C ILE A 32 6.47 9.99 3.01
N ILE A 33 6.46 8.90 3.77
CA ILE A 33 7.05 8.89 5.12
C ILE A 33 8.56 9.16 5.08
N PRO A 34 9.37 8.44 4.29
CA PRO A 34 10.78 8.77 4.18
C PRO A 34 11.04 10.19 3.64
N LEU A 35 10.26 10.65 2.68
CA LEU A 35 10.40 11.99 2.13
C LEU A 35 10.20 13.07 3.20
N LEU A 36 9.16 12.94 4.01
CA LEU A 36 8.85 13.91 5.07
C LEU A 36 9.82 13.79 6.24
N ASN A 37 10.08 12.58 6.72
CA ASN A 37 10.90 12.36 7.91
C ASN A 37 12.39 12.53 7.62
N LEU A 38 12.95 11.78 6.63
CA LEU A 38 14.38 11.85 6.31
C LEU A 38 14.75 13.09 5.49
N GLY A 39 13.90 13.48 4.53
CA GLY A 39 14.20 14.56 3.60
C GLY A 39 13.90 15.95 4.16
N LEU A 40 12.84 16.08 4.95
CA LEU A 40 12.34 17.38 5.41
C LEU A 40 12.36 17.54 6.95
N GLY A 41 12.80 16.54 7.71
CA GLY A 41 12.88 16.57 9.17
C GLY A 41 11.53 16.68 9.88
N VAL A 42 10.45 16.25 9.24
CA VAL A 42 9.11 16.22 9.84
C VAL A 42 9.03 15.05 10.84
N ASP A 43 8.49 15.32 12.03
CA ASP A 43 8.25 14.28 13.03
C ASP A 43 7.50 13.09 12.45
N ILE A 44 7.90 11.87 12.84
CA ILE A 44 7.39 10.62 12.26
C ILE A 44 5.87 10.47 12.40
N HIS A 45 5.25 10.97 13.45
CA HIS A 45 3.81 10.87 13.67
C HIS A 45 3.03 11.73 12.68
N TYR A 46 3.50 12.95 12.37
CA TYR A 46 2.93 13.81 11.33
C TYR A 46 3.19 13.25 9.93
N ALA A 47 4.38 12.67 9.70
CA ALA A 47 4.69 12.00 8.46
C ALA A 47 3.76 10.78 8.22
N ILE A 48 3.45 10.00 9.26
CA ILE A 48 2.47 8.93 9.22
C ILE A 48 1.06 9.47 8.94
N GLY A 49 0.65 10.54 9.62
CA GLY A 49 -0.65 11.18 9.40
C GLY A 49 -0.84 11.64 7.94
N ALA A 50 0.15 12.32 7.37
CA ALA A 50 0.15 12.72 5.96
C ALA A 50 0.18 11.50 5.01
N SER A 51 0.92 10.47 5.36
CA SER A 51 0.98 9.20 4.62
C SER A 51 -0.38 8.52 4.54
N ILE A 52 -1.13 8.44 5.62
CA ILE A 52 -2.47 7.86 5.65
C ILE A 52 -3.38 8.59 4.66
N ILE A 53 -3.35 9.91 4.64
CA ILE A 53 -4.11 10.71 3.66
C ILE A 53 -3.63 10.43 2.24
N SER A 54 -2.31 10.29 2.03
CA SER A 54 -1.76 9.93 0.72
C SER A 54 -2.22 8.56 0.24
N VAL A 55 -2.35 7.59 1.14
CA VAL A 55 -2.83 6.23 0.82
C VAL A 55 -4.31 6.26 0.42
N ILE A 56 -5.14 7.02 1.14
CA ILE A 56 -6.55 7.22 0.76
C ILE A 56 -6.63 7.87 -0.63
N ALA A 57 -5.82 8.89 -0.87
CA ALA A 57 -5.75 9.61 -2.14
C ALA A 57 -5.27 8.70 -3.30
N THR A 58 -4.21 7.89 -3.08
CA THR A 58 -3.72 6.91 -4.06
C THR A 58 -4.82 5.91 -4.42
N SER A 59 -5.48 5.35 -3.40
CA SER A 59 -6.57 4.41 -3.59
C SER A 59 -7.70 5.02 -4.38
N SER A 60 -8.15 6.22 -4.01
CA SER A 60 -9.22 6.92 -4.72
C SER A 60 -8.87 7.22 -6.17
N GLY A 61 -7.62 7.64 -6.46
CA GLY A 61 -7.15 7.94 -7.81
C GLY A 61 -6.98 6.71 -8.70
N SER A 62 -6.65 5.56 -8.13
CA SER A 62 -6.34 4.35 -8.90
C SER A 62 -7.47 3.31 -8.91
N ALA A 63 -8.16 3.11 -7.78
CA ALA A 63 -9.18 2.06 -7.66
C ALA A 63 -10.35 2.25 -8.63
N ALA A 64 -10.79 3.50 -8.82
CA ALA A 64 -11.89 3.81 -9.76
C ALA A 64 -11.56 3.34 -11.19
N ALA A 65 -10.32 3.55 -11.65
CA ALA A 65 -9.87 3.11 -12.96
C ALA A 65 -9.83 1.58 -13.06
N TYR A 66 -9.27 0.90 -12.05
CA TYR A 66 -9.14 -0.56 -12.05
C TYR A 66 -10.47 -1.30 -11.91
N VAL A 67 -11.41 -0.76 -11.14
CA VAL A 67 -12.76 -1.31 -11.01
C VAL A 67 -13.51 -1.18 -12.33
N LYS A 68 -13.41 -0.03 -13.01
CA LYS A 68 -14.04 0.21 -14.32
C LYS A 68 -13.55 -0.76 -15.39
N GLU A 69 -12.25 -1.11 -15.36
CA GLU A 69 -11.64 -2.07 -16.30
C GLU A 69 -11.90 -3.55 -15.93
N GLY A 70 -12.63 -3.81 -14.84
CA GLY A 70 -12.97 -5.16 -14.40
C GLY A 70 -11.76 -6.00 -13.92
N ILE A 71 -10.63 -5.36 -13.58
CA ILE A 71 -9.41 -6.06 -13.13
C ILE A 71 -9.45 -6.31 -11.62
N THR A 72 -10.11 -5.43 -10.87
CA THR A 72 -10.21 -5.51 -9.40
C THR A 72 -11.29 -6.50 -8.99
N ASN A 73 -10.97 -7.44 -8.11
CA ASN A 73 -11.98 -8.29 -7.47
C ASN A 73 -12.49 -7.63 -6.19
N VAL A 74 -13.52 -6.80 -6.32
CA VAL A 74 -14.14 -6.07 -5.20
C VAL A 74 -14.65 -7.04 -4.11
N ARG A 75 -15.14 -8.23 -4.50
CA ARG A 75 -15.69 -9.22 -3.58
C ARG A 75 -14.62 -9.79 -2.64
N ILE A 76 -13.46 -10.14 -3.20
CA ILE A 76 -12.27 -10.54 -2.41
C ILE A 76 -11.82 -9.38 -1.55
N GLY A 77 -11.71 -8.18 -2.13
CA GLY A 77 -11.31 -6.98 -1.39
C GLY A 77 -12.19 -6.73 -0.17
N MET A 78 -13.50 -6.72 -0.32
CA MET A 78 -14.43 -6.51 0.80
C MET A 78 -14.37 -7.62 1.85
N PHE A 79 -14.24 -8.88 1.44
CA PHE A 79 -14.10 -10.00 2.37
C PHE A 79 -12.84 -9.90 3.23
N LEU A 80 -11.71 -9.63 2.59
CA LEU A 80 -10.42 -9.53 3.26
C LEU A 80 -10.29 -8.22 4.08
N GLU A 81 -11.03 -7.18 3.70
CA GLU A 81 -11.00 -5.87 4.37
C GLU A 81 -11.56 -5.94 5.78
N ILE A 82 -12.42 -6.90 6.09
CA ILE A 82 -12.90 -7.13 7.47
C ILE A 82 -11.72 -7.38 8.41
N ALA A 83 -10.78 -8.24 8.01
CA ALA A 83 -9.59 -8.53 8.80
C ALA A 83 -8.64 -7.34 8.87
N THR A 84 -8.38 -6.69 7.73
CA THR A 84 -7.43 -5.58 7.67
C THR A 84 -7.91 -4.34 8.42
N THR A 85 -9.18 -3.99 8.30
CA THR A 85 -9.75 -2.83 8.99
C THR A 85 -9.79 -3.03 10.51
N ALA A 86 -10.26 -4.19 10.97
CA ALA A 86 -10.29 -4.51 12.41
C ALA A 86 -8.87 -4.48 13.01
N SER A 87 -7.91 -5.10 12.33
CA SER A 87 -6.52 -5.14 12.81
C SER A 87 -5.78 -3.82 12.65
N ALA A 88 -6.14 -2.97 11.70
CA ALA A 88 -5.55 -1.64 11.55
C ALA A 88 -5.84 -0.74 12.77
N ILE A 89 -7.04 -0.80 13.32
CA ILE A 89 -7.38 -0.09 14.55
C ILE A 89 -6.49 -0.56 15.71
N VAL A 90 -6.27 -1.87 15.83
CA VAL A 90 -5.33 -2.45 16.82
C VAL A 90 -3.92 -1.91 16.58
N GLY A 91 -3.46 -1.87 15.32
CA GLY A 91 -2.15 -1.34 14.95
C GLY A 91 -1.95 0.13 15.34
N VAL A 92 -2.96 0.99 15.12
CA VAL A 92 -2.91 2.40 15.54
C VAL A 92 -2.83 2.54 17.06
N ILE A 93 -3.59 1.72 17.81
CA ILE A 93 -3.53 1.72 19.27
C ILE A 93 -2.11 1.32 19.73
N ILE A 94 -1.52 0.27 19.16
CA ILE A 94 -0.15 -0.16 19.46
C ILE A 94 0.86 0.96 19.15
N ALA A 95 0.71 1.67 18.02
CA ALA A 95 1.59 2.79 17.63
C ALA A 95 1.68 3.87 18.70
N THR A 96 0.65 4.05 19.52
CA THR A 96 0.64 5.09 20.57
C THR A 96 1.52 4.78 21.78
N TYR A 97 1.87 3.51 21.96
CA TYR A 97 2.71 3.04 23.07
C TYR A 97 4.16 2.80 22.66
N ILE A 98 4.46 2.81 21.35
CA ILE A 98 5.80 2.57 20.82
C ILE A 98 6.52 3.91 20.63
N LYS A 99 7.79 3.98 21.03
CA LYS A 99 8.64 5.16 20.78
C LYS A 99 8.91 5.34 19.29
N ALA A 100 9.06 6.60 18.86
CA ALA A 100 9.30 6.98 17.46
C ALA A 100 10.44 6.18 16.80
N ASP A 101 11.58 6.04 17.49
CA ASP A 101 12.74 5.30 16.98
C ASP A 101 12.41 3.86 16.56
N TYR A 102 11.62 3.14 17.39
CA TYR A 102 11.20 1.78 17.05
C TYR A 102 10.24 1.73 15.87
N ILE A 103 9.35 2.73 15.74
CA ILE A 103 8.44 2.85 14.59
C ILE A 103 9.26 2.99 13.31
N VAL A 104 10.27 3.85 13.31
CA VAL A 104 11.17 4.09 12.16
C VAL A 104 11.94 2.82 11.78
N VAL A 105 12.45 2.05 12.76
CA VAL A 105 13.13 0.78 12.51
C VAL A 105 12.18 -0.27 11.92
N ILE A 106 11.01 -0.45 12.54
CA ILE A 106 9.99 -1.40 12.04
C ILE A 106 9.56 -1.03 10.62
N PHE A 107 9.37 0.27 10.36
CA PHE A 107 9.04 0.77 9.03
C PHE A 107 10.13 0.41 8.02
N GLY A 108 11.40 0.67 8.32
CA GLY A 108 12.52 0.33 7.46
C GLY A 108 12.62 -1.17 7.17
N LEU A 109 12.41 -2.03 8.18
CA LEU A 109 12.41 -3.49 8.00
C LEU A 109 11.28 -3.95 7.05
N ILE A 110 10.08 -3.37 7.17
CA ILE A 110 8.95 -3.70 6.30
C ILE A 110 9.17 -3.18 4.89
N LEU A 111 9.79 -2.01 4.72
CA LEU A 111 10.18 -1.51 3.41
C LEU A 111 11.18 -2.44 2.73
N LEU A 112 12.21 -2.90 3.47
CA LEU A 112 13.21 -3.82 2.96
C LEU A 112 12.58 -5.14 2.53
N PHE A 113 11.70 -5.70 3.38
CA PHE A 113 10.94 -6.90 3.05
C PHE A 113 10.07 -6.70 1.80
N SER A 114 9.40 -5.56 1.68
CA SER A 114 8.55 -5.22 0.54
C SER A 114 9.38 -5.11 -0.76
N ALA A 115 10.56 -4.49 -0.71
CA ALA A 115 11.46 -4.37 -1.85
C ALA A 115 11.93 -5.73 -2.35
N VAL A 116 12.35 -6.63 -1.44
CA VAL A 116 12.76 -7.99 -1.78
C VAL A 116 11.62 -8.78 -2.40
N MET A 117 10.42 -8.70 -1.83
CA MET A 117 9.25 -9.41 -2.35
C MET A 117 8.81 -8.90 -3.71
N MET A 118 8.98 -7.61 -3.98
CA MET A 118 8.64 -7.00 -5.27
C MET A 118 9.53 -7.50 -6.41
N LEU A 119 10.79 -7.87 -6.11
CA LEU A 119 11.74 -8.41 -7.07
C LEU A 119 11.58 -9.92 -7.32
N ARG A 120 10.79 -10.63 -6.50
CA ARG A 120 10.53 -12.06 -6.72
C ARG A 120 9.78 -12.28 -8.01
N LYS A 121 10.14 -13.39 -8.69
CA LYS A 121 9.45 -13.82 -9.92
C LYS A 121 7.98 -14.07 -9.63
N LYS A 122 7.12 -13.65 -10.56
CA LYS A 122 5.69 -13.95 -10.55
C LYS A 122 5.50 -15.45 -10.52
N VAL A 123 4.66 -15.95 -9.64
CA VAL A 123 4.22 -17.34 -9.66
C VAL A 123 3.13 -17.45 -10.72
N ASP A 124 3.30 -18.34 -11.68
CA ASP A 124 2.24 -18.61 -12.67
C ASP A 124 1.19 -19.53 -12.03
N HIS A 125 -0.01 -19.00 -11.85
CA HIS A 125 -1.12 -19.71 -11.21
C HIS A 125 -2.07 -20.37 -12.21
N SER A 126 -1.64 -20.58 -13.46
CA SER A 126 -2.52 -20.92 -14.57
C SER A 126 -3.14 -22.33 -14.56
N ASN A 127 -2.71 -23.26 -13.68
CA ASN A 127 -3.05 -24.68 -13.80
C ASN A 127 -3.64 -25.35 -12.55
N ASN A 128 -4.27 -24.64 -11.63
CA ASN A 128 -4.83 -25.27 -10.43
C ASN A 128 -6.36 -25.15 -10.39
N GLU A 129 -7.05 -26.22 -10.78
CA GLU A 129 -8.52 -26.30 -10.81
C GLU A 129 -9.17 -26.49 -9.42
N GLN A 130 -8.38 -26.81 -8.38
CA GLN A 130 -8.93 -27.05 -7.04
C GLN A 130 -9.17 -25.73 -6.31
N THR A 131 -10.41 -25.33 -6.21
CA THR A 131 -10.79 -24.15 -5.40
C THR A 131 -11.03 -24.55 -3.95
N SER A 132 -10.82 -23.58 -3.02
CA SER A 132 -11.19 -23.76 -1.62
C SER A 132 -12.71 -23.80 -1.46
N VAL A 133 -13.23 -24.66 -0.58
CA VAL A 133 -14.66 -24.74 -0.23
C VAL A 133 -15.19 -23.35 0.19
N LEU A 134 -14.42 -22.63 0.99
CA LEU A 134 -14.76 -21.26 1.41
C LEU A 134 -14.78 -20.27 0.23
N ALA A 135 -13.89 -20.45 -0.75
CA ALA A 135 -13.86 -19.60 -1.93
C ALA A 135 -15.14 -19.77 -2.77
N ASN A 136 -15.66 -20.98 -2.86
CA ASN A 136 -16.92 -21.25 -3.55
C ASN A 136 -18.12 -20.71 -2.74
N TYR A 137 -18.14 -20.92 -1.44
CA TYR A 137 -19.23 -20.43 -0.58
C TYR A 137 -19.38 -18.91 -0.65
N PHE A 138 -18.27 -18.16 -0.56
CA PHE A 138 -18.27 -16.71 -0.66
C PHE A 138 -18.18 -16.18 -2.09
N LYS A 139 -18.18 -17.06 -3.10
CA LYS A 139 -18.09 -16.71 -4.54
C LYS A 139 -16.88 -15.81 -4.84
N LEU A 140 -15.69 -16.13 -4.28
CA LEU A 140 -14.48 -15.33 -4.39
C LEU A 140 -13.73 -15.56 -5.72
N ASN A 141 -13.99 -16.67 -6.40
CA ASN A 141 -13.42 -16.95 -7.73
C ASN A 141 -13.83 -15.86 -8.71
N GLY A 142 -13.00 -15.60 -9.71
CA GLY A 142 -13.26 -14.52 -10.65
C GLY A 142 -12.54 -14.67 -11.98
N SER A 143 -12.69 -13.65 -12.79
CA SER A 143 -12.01 -13.54 -14.09
C SER A 143 -11.51 -12.11 -14.26
N TYR A 144 -10.52 -11.93 -15.13
CA TYR A 144 -9.98 -10.61 -15.47
C TYR A 144 -9.58 -10.55 -16.95
N PRO A 145 -9.63 -9.36 -17.58
CA PRO A 145 -9.26 -9.20 -18.97
C PRO A 145 -7.73 -9.27 -19.15
N THR A 146 -7.32 -10.00 -20.20
CA THR A 146 -5.93 -10.09 -20.69
C THR A 146 -5.88 -9.74 -22.18
N GLU A 147 -4.69 -9.59 -22.75
CA GLU A 147 -4.50 -9.35 -24.19
C GLU A 147 -5.09 -10.49 -25.03
N ASP A 148 -5.07 -11.73 -24.50
CA ASP A 148 -5.53 -12.96 -25.18
C ASP A 148 -7.01 -13.29 -24.86
N GLY A 149 -7.76 -12.40 -24.20
CA GLY A 149 -9.15 -12.61 -23.79
C GLY A 149 -9.36 -12.61 -22.28
N VAL A 150 -10.46 -13.20 -21.81
CA VAL A 150 -10.81 -13.26 -20.39
C VAL A 150 -10.22 -14.51 -19.75
N LYS A 151 -9.34 -14.34 -18.76
CA LYS A 151 -8.74 -15.44 -18.00
C LYS A 151 -9.45 -15.64 -16.67
N GLN A 152 -9.89 -16.87 -16.40
CA GLN A 152 -10.47 -17.25 -15.10
C GLN A 152 -9.38 -17.63 -14.11
N TYR A 153 -9.64 -17.46 -12.80
CA TYR A 153 -8.78 -17.93 -11.72
C TYR A 153 -9.59 -18.43 -10.53
N ALA A 154 -9.04 -19.42 -9.85
CA ALA A 154 -9.58 -20.01 -8.63
C ALA A 154 -8.82 -19.49 -7.40
N VAL A 155 -9.54 -19.30 -6.28
CA VAL A 155 -8.97 -18.81 -5.04
C VAL A 155 -8.72 -19.97 -4.09
N HIS A 156 -7.49 -20.00 -3.54
CA HIS A 156 -7.02 -21.04 -2.62
C HIS A 156 -6.81 -20.48 -1.21
N ARG A 157 -6.67 -21.36 -0.21
CA ARG A 157 -6.22 -21.06 1.16
C ARG A 157 -6.80 -19.77 1.75
N VAL A 158 -8.12 -19.57 1.65
CA VAL A 158 -8.82 -18.35 2.05
C VAL A 158 -8.50 -17.94 3.51
N LEU A 159 -8.46 -18.92 4.44
CA LEU A 159 -8.11 -18.65 5.84
C LEU A 159 -6.67 -18.16 6.01
N GLY A 160 -5.72 -18.71 5.25
CA GLY A 160 -4.34 -18.23 5.28
C GLY A 160 -4.22 -16.80 4.75
N GLY A 161 -4.97 -16.48 3.68
CA GLY A 161 -5.09 -15.10 3.20
C GLY A 161 -5.68 -14.16 4.25
N PHE A 162 -6.75 -14.57 4.92
CA PHE A 162 -7.40 -13.78 5.97
C PHE A 162 -6.47 -13.52 7.17
N ALA A 163 -5.72 -14.54 7.63
CA ALA A 163 -4.71 -14.39 8.68
C ALA A 163 -3.59 -13.42 8.26
N MET A 164 -3.09 -13.53 7.02
CA MET A 164 -2.09 -12.61 6.51
C MET A 164 -2.62 -11.17 6.41
N MET A 165 -3.90 -11.00 6.07
CA MET A 165 -4.55 -9.68 6.06
C MET A 165 -4.66 -9.07 7.45
N PHE A 166 -4.86 -9.89 8.49
CA PHE A 166 -4.85 -9.42 9.87
C PHE A 166 -3.47 -8.82 10.23
N VAL A 167 -2.38 -9.51 9.92
CA VAL A 167 -1.01 -9.00 10.11
C VAL A 167 -0.79 -7.73 9.28
N ALA A 168 -1.19 -7.75 8.00
CA ALA A 168 -1.05 -6.61 7.10
C ALA A 168 -1.79 -5.37 7.62
N GLY A 169 -3.01 -5.54 8.14
CA GLY A 169 -3.80 -4.47 8.71
C GLY A 169 -3.17 -3.87 9.96
N THR A 170 -2.69 -4.71 10.90
CA THR A 170 -1.99 -4.24 12.11
C THR A 170 -0.79 -3.37 11.73
N LEU A 171 0.04 -3.83 10.78
CA LEU A 171 1.19 -3.07 10.30
C LEU A 171 0.77 -1.81 9.52
N SER A 172 -0.35 -1.86 8.81
CA SER A 172 -0.93 -0.69 8.14
C SER A 172 -1.31 0.41 9.13
N GLY A 173 -1.99 0.04 10.20
CA GLY A 173 -2.40 0.97 11.25
C GLY A 173 -1.21 1.55 12.02
N LEU A 174 -0.23 0.71 12.34
CA LEU A 174 0.96 1.10 13.07
C LEU A 174 1.85 2.08 12.28
N LEU A 175 1.99 1.86 10.97
CA LEU A 175 2.98 2.58 10.14
C LEU A 175 2.36 3.56 9.15
N GLY A 176 1.05 3.56 8.98
CA GLY A 176 0.36 4.47 8.06
C GLY A 176 0.64 4.25 6.56
N ILE A 177 1.14 3.07 6.16
CA ILE A 177 1.55 2.79 4.76
C ILE A 177 0.50 2.03 3.94
N GLY A 178 -0.64 1.68 4.54
CA GLY A 178 -1.66 0.87 3.87
C GLY A 178 -1.31 -0.61 3.68
N SER A 179 -0.06 -1.03 4.00
CA SER A 179 0.48 -2.42 3.88
C SER A 179 0.20 -3.12 2.56
N GLY A 180 0.14 -2.37 1.46
CA GLY A 180 -0.19 -2.89 0.13
C GLY A 180 0.67 -4.08 -0.29
N ALA A 181 1.98 -4.04 0.01
CA ALA A 181 2.89 -5.15 -0.29
C ALA A 181 2.46 -6.46 0.36
N LEU A 182 2.14 -6.43 1.66
CA LEU A 182 1.73 -7.61 2.40
C LEU A 182 0.37 -8.13 1.91
N LYS A 183 -0.55 -7.23 1.57
CA LYS A 183 -1.84 -7.58 0.96
C LYS A 183 -1.65 -8.28 -0.39
N VAL A 184 -0.79 -7.73 -1.26
CA VAL A 184 -0.46 -8.35 -2.55
C VAL A 184 0.16 -9.74 -2.34
N ILE A 185 1.12 -9.88 -1.40
CA ILE A 185 1.75 -11.17 -1.09
C ILE A 185 0.71 -12.18 -0.57
N GLY A 186 -0.19 -11.76 0.32
CA GLY A 186 -1.25 -12.62 0.83
C GLY A 186 -2.17 -13.13 -0.27
N MET A 187 -2.56 -12.26 -1.19
CA MET A 187 -3.42 -12.62 -2.32
C MET A 187 -2.66 -13.43 -3.38
N ASP A 188 -1.46 -13.03 -3.78
CA ASP A 188 -0.71 -13.68 -4.86
C ASP A 188 -0.09 -15.01 -4.39
N ASN A 189 0.67 -15.03 -3.29
CA ASN A 189 1.41 -16.23 -2.89
C ASN A 189 0.59 -17.22 -2.07
N ILE A 190 -0.31 -16.74 -1.18
CA ILE A 190 -1.09 -17.63 -0.30
C ILE A 190 -2.40 -18.04 -1.00
N MET A 191 -3.15 -17.05 -1.50
CA MET A 191 -4.45 -17.30 -2.12
C MET A 191 -4.35 -17.66 -3.61
N ARG A 192 -3.15 -17.56 -4.21
CA ARG A 192 -2.86 -17.85 -5.62
C ARG A 192 -3.69 -17.03 -6.61
N ILE A 193 -3.98 -15.79 -6.24
CA ILE A 193 -4.68 -14.83 -7.10
C ILE A 193 -3.66 -14.21 -8.06
N PRO A 194 -3.97 -14.06 -9.37
CA PRO A 194 -3.06 -13.44 -10.32
C PRO A 194 -2.53 -12.08 -9.85
N PHE A 195 -1.23 -11.84 -10.02
CA PHE A 195 -0.55 -10.64 -9.50
C PHE A 195 -1.25 -9.33 -9.92
N LYS A 196 -1.74 -9.24 -11.16
CA LYS A 196 -2.45 -8.05 -11.66
C LYS A 196 -3.74 -7.79 -10.87
N VAL A 197 -4.51 -8.84 -10.59
CA VAL A 197 -5.73 -8.77 -9.76
C VAL A 197 -5.38 -8.45 -8.31
N SER A 198 -4.35 -9.10 -7.76
CA SER A 198 -3.89 -8.85 -6.38
C SER A 198 -3.47 -7.40 -6.17
N THR A 199 -2.70 -6.83 -7.12
CA THR A 199 -2.24 -5.43 -7.05
C THR A 199 -3.40 -4.45 -7.13
N THR A 200 -4.34 -4.63 -8.06
CA THR A 200 -5.48 -3.72 -8.22
C THR A 200 -6.49 -3.85 -7.08
N THR A 201 -6.69 -5.07 -6.56
CA THR A 201 -7.53 -5.31 -5.38
C THR A 201 -6.89 -4.73 -4.12
N SER A 202 -5.56 -4.84 -3.96
CA SER A 202 -4.82 -4.18 -2.89
C SER A 202 -4.99 -2.66 -2.93
N ASN A 203 -4.88 -2.03 -4.10
CA ASN A 203 -5.11 -0.59 -4.25
C ASN A 203 -6.52 -0.15 -3.81
N PHE A 204 -7.53 -0.98 -4.04
CA PHE A 204 -8.88 -0.75 -3.51
C PHE A 204 -8.91 -0.87 -1.97
N MET A 205 -8.31 -1.93 -1.43
CA MET A 205 -8.34 -2.23 0.00
C MET A 205 -7.58 -1.21 0.85
N ILE A 206 -6.40 -0.73 0.39
CA ILE A 206 -5.57 0.17 1.20
C ILE A 206 -6.28 1.47 1.57
N GLY A 207 -7.17 1.98 0.72
CA GLY A 207 -7.93 3.19 0.98
C GLY A 207 -8.92 3.02 2.13
N VAL A 208 -9.62 1.89 2.19
CA VAL A 208 -10.58 1.59 3.26
C VAL A 208 -9.87 1.38 4.60
N THR A 209 -8.80 0.57 4.60
CA THR A 209 -7.96 0.37 5.79
C THR A 209 -7.37 1.68 6.31
N ALA A 210 -6.86 2.53 5.39
CA ALA A 210 -6.29 3.83 5.75
C ALA A 210 -7.35 4.80 6.29
N ALA A 211 -8.56 4.81 5.73
CA ALA A 211 -9.66 5.64 6.22
C ALA A 211 -10.04 5.28 7.67
N ALA A 212 -10.08 3.98 8.00
CA ALA A 212 -10.32 3.54 9.37
C ALA A 212 -9.21 4.02 10.33
N SER A 213 -7.95 3.93 9.91
CA SER A 213 -6.81 4.42 10.69
C SER A 213 -6.81 5.96 10.82
N ALA A 214 -7.20 6.68 9.76
CA ALA A 214 -7.21 8.14 9.72
C ALA A 214 -8.08 8.76 10.82
N LEU A 215 -9.21 8.13 11.16
CA LEU A 215 -10.09 8.60 12.23
C LEU A 215 -9.35 8.70 13.58
N VAL A 216 -8.51 7.72 13.89
CA VAL A 216 -7.75 7.71 15.15
C VAL A 216 -6.61 8.73 15.11
N TYR A 217 -5.87 8.83 14.01
CA TYR A 217 -4.79 9.80 13.85
C TYR A 217 -5.32 11.25 13.82
N LEU A 218 -6.51 11.48 13.23
CA LEU A 218 -7.18 12.77 13.25
C LEU A 218 -7.58 13.17 14.68
N HIS A 219 -8.17 12.24 15.44
CA HIS A 219 -8.53 12.49 16.84
C HIS A 219 -7.33 12.85 17.72
N LYS A 220 -6.15 12.33 17.37
CA LYS A 220 -4.88 12.67 18.06
C LYS A 220 -4.22 13.95 17.58
N GLY A 221 -4.77 14.67 16.61
CA GLY A 221 -4.17 15.86 16.03
C GLY A 221 -2.88 15.59 15.23
N GLN A 222 -2.64 14.36 14.79
CA GLN A 222 -1.44 13.95 14.05
C GLN A 222 -1.58 14.10 12.52
N ILE A 223 -2.70 14.65 12.04
CA ILE A 223 -2.91 14.99 10.63
C ILE A 223 -2.85 16.51 10.51
N ASP A 224 -1.69 17.02 10.07
CA ASP A 224 -1.50 18.45 9.82
C ASP A 224 -2.00 18.79 8.40
N PRO A 225 -3.01 19.67 8.27
CA PRO A 225 -3.54 20.09 6.97
C PRO A 225 -2.49 20.75 6.06
N MET A 226 -1.51 21.46 6.61
CA MET A 226 -0.48 22.13 5.81
C MET A 226 0.44 21.15 5.08
N ILE A 227 0.64 19.96 5.67
CA ILE A 227 1.40 18.88 5.04
C ILE A 227 0.46 17.99 4.20
N ALA A 228 -0.72 17.66 4.73
CA ALA A 228 -1.64 16.73 4.09
C ALA A 228 -2.23 17.26 2.76
N MET A 229 -2.48 18.57 2.64
CA MET A 229 -3.06 19.14 1.41
C MET A 229 -2.15 19.01 0.19
N PRO A 230 -0.88 19.48 0.19
CA PRO A 230 0.00 19.31 -0.98
C PRO A 230 0.29 17.83 -1.26
N VAL A 231 0.39 16.99 -0.23
CA VAL A 231 0.51 15.54 -0.37
C VAL A 231 -0.69 14.98 -1.14
N THR A 232 -1.91 15.32 -0.73
CA THR A 232 -3.14 14.83 -1.36
C THR A 232 -3.22 15.21 -2.84
N ILE A 233 -2.96 16.47 -3.18
CA ILE A 233 -3.02 16.96 -4.56
C ILE A 233 -1.98 16.25 -5.43
N GLY A 234 -0.74 16.17 -4.96
CA GLY A 234 0.35 15.49 -5.67
C GLY A 234 0.04 14.01 -5.88
N VAL A 235 -0.39 13.32 -4.83
CA VAL A 235 -0.67 11.88 -4.89
C VAL A 235 -1.86 11.54 -5.79
N ILE A 236 -2.97 12.27 -5.75
CA ILE A 236 -4.13 12.02 -6.62
C ILE A 236 -3.74 12.14 -8.09
N THR A 237 -3.03 13.22 -8.44
CA THR A 237 -2.60 13.45 -9.83
C THR A 237 -1.60 12.37 -10.27
N GLY A 238 -0.64 12.00 -9.43
CA GLY A 238 0.30 10.93 -9.70
C GLY A 238 -0.37 9.56 -9.82
N ALA A 239 -1.28 9.23 -8.91
CA ALA A 239 -1.94 7.93 -8.87
C ALA A 239 -2.89 7.71 -10.06
N THR A 240 -3.61 8.75 -10.49
CA THR A 240 -4.47 8.67 -11.68
C THR A 240 -3.67 8.44 -12.97
N LEU A 241 -2.50 9.08 -13.08
CA LEU A 241 -1.58 8.85 -14.21
C LEU A 241 -0.96 7.45 -14.13
N GLY A 242 -0.50 7.02 -12.96
CA GLY A 242 0.08 5.70 -12.74
C GLY A 242 -0.91 4.57 -13.04
N ALA A 243 -2.17 4.73 -12.66
CA ALA A 243 -3.23 3.78 -12.99
C ALA A 243 -3.42 3.61 -14.50
N LYS A 244 -3.44 4.71 -15.25
CA LYS A 244 -3.54 4.68 -16.73
C LYS A 244 -2.34 3.98 -17.38
N ILE A 245 -1.14 4.18 -16.83
CA ILE A 245 0.08 3.53 -17.30
C ILE A 245 0.03 2.02 -17.01
N LEU A 246 -0.38 1.60 -15.82
CA LEU A 246 -0.45 0.18 -15.43
C LEU A 246 -1.36 -0.64 -16.35
N ILE A 247 -2.47 -0.06 -16.77
CA ILE A 247 -3.44 -0.72 -17.68
C ILE A 247 -2.77 -1.05 -19.02
N LYS A 248 -1.90 -0.16 -19.54
CA LYS A 248 -1.34 -0.20 -20.90
C LYS A 248 0.08 -0.75 -21.02
N THR A 249 0.83 -0.88 -19.93
CA THR A 249 2.29 -1.09 -20.00
C THR A 249 2.78 -2.26 -19.14
N LYS A 250 3.83 -2.94 -19.60
CA LYS A 250 4.60 -3.91 -18.79
C LYS A 250 5.49 -3.13 -17.81
N THR A 251 5.23 -3.29 -16.52
CA THR A 251 5.83 -2.48 -15.44
C THR A 251 7.11 -3.04 -14.83
N ASP A 252 7.70 -4.09 -15.42
CA ASP A 252 8.79 -4.85 -14.78
C ASP A 252 10.05 -4.00 -14.52
N LYS A 253 10.44 -3.13 -15.46
CA LYS A 253 11.60 -2.22 -15.28
C LYS A 253 11.36 -1.19 -14.16
N LEU A 254 10.13 -0.67 -14.09
CA LEU A 254 9.75 0.32 -13.10
C LEU A 254 9.76 -0.25 -11.67
N LYS A 255 9.37 -1.53 -11.52
CA LYS A 255 9.46 -2.25 -10.24
C LYS A 255 10.89 -2.36 -9.73
N VAL A 256 11.85 -2.62 -10.61
CA VAL A 256 13.28 -2.71 -10.24
C VAL A 256 13.77 -1.36 -9.72
N VAL A 257 13.50 -0.28 -10.45
CA VAL A 257 13.89 1.08 -10.04
C VAL A 257 13.26 1.43 -8.69
N PHE A 258 11.97 1.15 -8.54
CA PHE A 258 11.27 1.39 -7.28
C PHE A 258 11.84 0.57 -6.12
N ALA A 259 12.14 -0.72 -6.34
CA ALA A 259 12.74 -1.58 -5.32
C ALA A 259 14.12 -1.07 -4.87
N ILE A 260 14.95 -0.55 -5.78
CA ILE A 260 16.24 0.06 -5.45
C ILE A 260 16.04 1.29 -4.56
N VAL A 261 15.16 2.21 -4.96
CA VAL A 261 14.86 3.42 -4.17
C VAL A 261 14.33 3.07 -2.78
N VAL A 262 13.36 2.14 -2.71
CA VAL A 262 12.78 1.71 -1.43
C VAL A 262 13.82 1.01 -0.55
N THR A 263 14.72 0.20 -1.11
CA THR A 263 15.80 -0.43 -0.37
C THR A 263 16.75 0.60 0.25
N PHE A 264 17.14 1.63 -0.53
CA PHE A 264 17.98 2.71 -0.02
C PHE A 264 17.31 3.46 1.13
N LEU A 265 16.04 3.85 0.96
CA LEU A 265 15.25 4.54 1.99
C LEU A 265 15.07 3.66 3.25
N ALA A 266 14.85 2.36 3.06
CA ALA A 266 14.72 1.40 4.16
C ALA A 266 15.99 1.33 5.02
N LEU A 267 17.15 1.22 4.38
CA LEU A 267 18.44 1.18 5.08
C LEU A 267 18.71 2.48 5.84
N GLN A 268 18.38 3.62 5.24
CA GLN A 268 18.54 4.93 5.88
C GLN A 268 17.62 5.08 7.09
N MET A 269 16.36 4.64 7.00
CA MET A 269 15.44 4.66 8.13
C MET A 269 15.90 3.75 9.27
N ILE A 270 16.35 2.54 8.98
CA ILE A 270 16.90 1.63 10.01
C ILE A 270 18.10 2.28 10.70
N TYR A 271 19.02 2.87 9.93
CA TYR A 271 20.18 3.56 10.50
C TYR A 271 19.78 4.71 11.42
N ASN A 272 18.85 5.56 10.99
CA ASN A 272 18.39 6.71 11.78
C ASN A 272 17.67 6.27 13.05
N GLY A 273 16.77 5.28 12.96
CA GLY A 273 16.06 4.77 14.14
C GLY A 273 16.98 4.11 15.16
N LEU A 274 18.03 3.38 14.71
CA LEU A 274 19.04 2.81 15.61
C LEU A 274 19.97 3.87 16.22
N SER A 275 20.17 4.99 15.53
CA SER A 275 21.02 6.10 15.99
C SER A 275 20.27 7.10 16.88
N GLY A 276 18.97 6.88 17.20
CA GLY A 276 18.14 7.80 17.98
C GLY A 276 17.95 9.16 17.33
N LYS A 277 17.92 9.22 16.00
CA LYS A 277 17.73 10.44 15.19
C LYS A 277 16.36 10.43 14.48
N ALA A 278 15.39 9.74 15.05
CA ALA A 278 14.07 9.57 14.44
C ALA A 278 13.12 10.75 14.73
#